data_2687931891f04f3fb396db1c9143264c
#
_entry.id   2687931891f04f3fb396db1c9143264c
#
_cell.length_a   1.000
_cell.length_b   1.000
_cell.length_c   1.000
_cell.angle_alpha   90.00
_cell.angle_beta   90.00
_cell.angle_gamma   90.00
#
_symmetry.space_group_name_H-M   'P 1'
#
loop_
_entity.id
_entity.type
_entity.pdbx_description
1 polymer ?
#
loop_
_entity_poly.entity_id
_entity_poly.type
_entity_poly.pdbx_seq_one_letter_code
_entity_poly.pdbx_strand_id
1 'polypeptide(L)'
;MDKNLVQSNSRFLCDDLPPVGPLALGLWRYTTPDIGHATNLLKTAIDLGMNLVDNADVYGLDWGGKGFGTCEELLGHVLSESPELRDQIVLATKGGIQPPVPYNSSSDYLRGACEDSLLRMNVEKIDLYQIHRPDM
;
A
#
# COMPACT_ATOMS: atom_id res chain seq x y z
N MET A 1 -20.65 -4.41 14.01
CA MET A 1 -19.88 -3.17 14.24
C MET A 1 -20.63 -2.02 13.57
N ASP A 2 -20.88 -0.96 14.28
CA ASP A 2 -21.66 0.15 13.75
C ASP A 2 -20.82 0.93 12.72
N LYS A 3 -21.19 0.86 11.42
CA LYS A 3 -20.51 1.57 10.34
C LYS A 3 -20.45 3.10 10.58
N ASN A 4 -21.36 3.64 11.38
CA ASN A 4 -21.40 5.07 11.73
C ASN A 4 -20.24 5.50 12.63
N LEU A 5 -19.67 4.61 13.48
CA LEU A 5 -18.54 4.94 14.36
C LEU A 5 -17.24 5.13 13.59
N VAL A 6 -17.06 4.45 12.47
CA VAL A 6 -15.87 4.57 11.63
C VAL A 6 -15.93 5.83 10.78
N GLN A 7 -17.09 6.13 10.20
CA GLN A 7 -17.28 7.32 9.38
C GLN A 7 -17.19 8.64 10.18
N SER A 8 -17.61 8.64 11.45
CA SER A 8 -17.56 9.84 12.30
C SER A 8 -16.16 10.27 12.70
N ASN A 9 -15.13 9.42 12.52
CA ASN A 9 -13.73 9.67 12.90
C ASN A 9 -12.77 9.75 11.70
N SER A 10 -13.27 9.91 10.48
CA SER A 10 -12.44 10.07 9.31
C SER A 10 -11.58 11.35 9.35
N ARG A 11 -10.45 11.34 8.67
CA ARG A 11 -9.49 12.45 8.57
C ARG A 11 -9.12 12.71 7.12
N PHE A 12 -8.86 13.95 6.79
CA PHE A 12 -8.24 14.32 5.53
C PHE A 12 -6.72 14.33 5.68
N LEU A 13 -6.03 13.66 4.76
CA LEU A 13 -4.57 13.74 4.67
C LEU A 13 -4.15 15.01 3.92
N CYS A 14 -4.90 15.38 2.88
CA CYS A 14 -4.80 16.64 2.17
C CYS A 14 -6.13 16.89 1.44
N ASP A 15 -6.26 18.10 0.85
CA ASP A 15 -7.51 18.54 0.20
C ASP A 15 -7.84 17.74 -1.07
N ASP A 16 -6.82 17.16 -1.72
CA ASP A 16 -6.97 16.45 -3.00
C ASP A 16 -7.29 14.96 -2.83
N LEU A 17 -7.30 14.44 -1.61
CA LEU A 17 -7.59 13.04 -1.32
C LEU A 17 -8.92 12.87 -0.58
N PRO A 18 -9.62 11.75 -0.80
CA PRO A 18 -10.81 11.45 -0.01
C PRO A 18 -10.43 11.25 1.47
N PRO A 19 -11.39 11.43 2.40
CA PRO A 19 -11.15 11.19 3.80
C PRO A 19 -10.79 9.73 4.06
N VAL A 20 -9.86 9.50 4.97
CA VAL A 20 -9.45 8.17 5.41
C VAL A 20 -10.02 7.83 6.79
N GLY A 21 -10.27 6.56 7.02
CA GLY A 21 -10.73 6.06 8.31
C GLY A 21 -9.66 6.21 9.41
N PRO A 22 -10.04 6.00 10.67
CA PRO A 22 -9.14 6.15 11.81
C PRO A 22 -8.04 5.09 11.88
N LEU A 23 -8.21 3.99 11.15
CA LEU A 23 -7.24 2.90 11.03
C LEU A 23 -6.88 2.68 9.57
N ALA A 24 -5.61 2.34 9.31
CA ALA A 24 -5.12 1.96 8.01
C ALA A 24 -4.90 0.44 7.92
N LEU A 25 -4.99 -0.12 6.73
CA LEU A 25 -4.57 -1.48 6.44
C LEU A 25 -3.08 -1.48 6.07
N GLY A 26 -2.21 -1.95 6.97
CA GLY A 26 -0.79 -2.15 6.69
C GLY A 26 -0.52 -3.49 6.03
N LEU A 27 0.21 -3.49 4.92
CA LEU A 27 0.46 -4.67 4.09
C LEU A 27 1.81 -5.37 4.36
N TRP A 28 2.50 -5.08 5.44
CA TRP A 28 3.82 -5.67 5.73
C TRP A 28 3.84 -7.20 5.73
N ARG A 29 2.72 -7.84 6.12
CA ARG A 29 2.57 -9.30 6.14
C ARG A 29 1.61 -9.82 5.07
N TYR A 30 1.39 -9.03 4.03
CA TYR A 30 0.48 -9.39 2.94
C TYR A 30 1.24 -10.24 1.92
N THR A 31 1.48 -11.52 2.30
CA THR A 31 2.33 -12.46 1.57
C THR A 31 1.65 -13.78 1.25
N THR A 32 0.34 -13.88 1.45
CA THR A 32 -0.42 -15.10 1.14
C THR A 32 -0.31 -15.46 -0.35
N PRO A 33 -0.14 -16.74 -0.71
CA PRO A 33 -0.19 -17.17 -2.10
C PRO A 33 -1.62 -17.26 -2.66
N ASP A 34 -2.63 -17.15 -1.80
CA ASP A 34 -4.05 -17.23 -2.16
C ASP A 34 -4.59 -15.82 -2.46
N ILE A 35 -4.78 -15.53 -3.74
CA ILE A 35 -5.30 -14.23 -4.21
C ILE A 35 -6.72 -13.98 -3.71
N GLY A 36 -7.57 -15.01 -3.64
CA GLY A 36 -8.92 -14.91 -3.11
C GLY A 36 -8.93 -14.49 -1.65
N HIS A 37 -8.04 -15.07 -0.84
CA HIS A 37 -7.84 -14.66 0.55
C HIS A 37 -7.34 -13.22 0.65
N ALA A 38 -6.35 -12.85 -0.16
CA ALA A 38 -5.82 -11.48 -0.21
C ALA A 38 -6.91 -10.46 -0.58
N THR A 39 -7.73 -10.78 -1.59
CA THR A 39 -8.87 -9.95 -2.01
C THR A 39 -9.89 -9.78 -0.89
N ASN A 40 -10.22 -10.86 -0.18
CA ASN A 40 -11.19 -10.81 0.93
C ASN A 40 -10.67 -9.99 2.11
N LEU A 41 -9.37 -10.03 2.41
CA LEU A 41 -8.76 -9.17 3.43
C LEU A 41 -8.91 -7.69 3.07
N LEU A 42 -8.62 -7.32 1.82
CA LEU A 42 -8.75 -5.94 1.35
C LEU A 42 -10.21 -5.48 1.38
N LYS A 43 -11.16 -6.29 0.87
CA LYS A 43 -12.59 -5.98 0.92
C LYS A 43 -13.10 -5.80 2.34
N THR A 44 -12.71 -6.70 3.25
CA THR A 44 -13.09 -6.61 4.67
C THR A 44 -12.57 -5.32 5.30
N ALA A 45 -11.32 -4.93 5.03
CA ALA A 45 -10.74 -3.70 5.53
C ALA A 45 -11.53 -2.47 5.03
N ILE A 46 -11.84 -2.43 3.73
CA ILE A 46 -12.64 -1.36 3.12
C ILE A 46 -14.03 -1.29 3.77
N ASP A 47 -14.71 -2.43 3.94
CA ASP A 47 -16.03 -2.51 4.58
C ASP A 47 -16.05 -2.02 6.03
N LEU A 48 -14.90 -2.17 6.72
CA LEU A 48 -14.68 -1.65 8.08
C LEU A 48 -14.20 -0.20 8.10
N GLY A 49 -14.07 0.45 6.94
CA GLY A 49 -13.64 1.84 6.82
C GLY A 49 -12.12 2.05 6.88
N MET A 50 -11.32 0.99 6.76
CA MET A 50 -9.86 1.05 6.67
C MET A 50 -9.44 1.25 5.21
N ASN A 51 -9.79 2.39 4.65
CA ASN A 51 -9.58 2.69 3.24
C ASN A 51 -8.18 3.26 2.91
N LEU A 52 -7.36 3.61 3.91
CA LEU A 52 -5.94 3.88 3.71
C LEU A 52 -5.18 2.54 3.69
N VAL A 53 -4.63 2.20 2.53
CA VAL A 53 -3.85 0.97 2.33
C VAL A 53 -2.37 1.34 2.24
N ASP A 54 -1.60 0.89 3.22
CA ASP A 54 -0.19 1.28 3.41
C ASP A 54 0.74 0.11 3.07
N ASN A 55 1.43 0.23 1.93
CA ASN A 55 2.41 -0.72 1.41
C ASN A 55 3.84 -0.16 1.50
N ALA A 56 4.83 -0.90 1.01
CA ALA A 56 6.19 -0.46 0.74
C ALA A 56 6.87 -1.40 -0.26
N ASP A 57 7.81 -0.87 -1.02
CA ASP A 57 8.59 -1.63 -2.00
C ASP A 57 9.41 -2.78 -1.38
N VAL A 58 9.92 -2.58 -0.16
CA VAL A 58 10.72 -3.59 0.57
C VAL A 58 9.87 -4.71 1.20
N TYR A 59 8.54 -4.54 1.28
CA TYR A 59 7.68 -5.53 1.92
C TYR A 59 7.64 -6.84 1.13
N GLY A 60 7.88 -7.92 1.84
CA GLY A 60 8.01 -9.27 1.30
C GLY A 60 9.40 -9.86 1.42
N LEU A 61 10.41 -9.09 1.87
CA LEU A 61 11.71 -9.65 2.26
C LEU A 61 11.58 -10.59 3.46
N ASP A 62 10.68 -10.27 4.37
CA ASP A 62 10.37 -11.03 5.57
C ASP A 62 8.97 -11.65 5.50
N TRP A 63 8.59 -12.40 6.54
CA TRP A 63 7.23 -12.92 6.76
C TRP A 63 6.72 -13.85 5.66
N GLY A 64 7.62 -14.66 5.07
CA GLY A 64 7.23 -15.66 4.07
C GLY A 64 6.99 -15.09 2.66
N GLY A 65 7.38 -13.86 2.42
CA GLY A 65 7.39 -13.27 1.07
C GLY A 65 8.49 -13.86 0.18
N LYS A 66 8.38 -13.62 -1.11
CA LYS A 66 9.35 -14.09 -2.13
C LYS A 66 10.54 -13.15 -2.29
N GLY A 67 10.54 -12.03 -1.59
CA GLY A 67 11.58 -11.00 -1.69
C GLY A 67 11.00 -9.59 -1.77
N PHE A 68 11.86 -8.66 -2.15
CA PHE A 68 11.53 -7.25 -2.37
C PHE A 68 10.37 -7.11 -3.38
N GLY A 69 9.37 -6.30 -3.05
CA GLY A 69 8.23 -6.04 -3.92
C GLY A 69 7.06 -7.02 -3.82
N THR A 70 7.20 -8.14 -3.07
CA THR A 70 6.16 -9.20 -3.03
C THR A 70 4.78 -8.67 -2.63
N CYS A 71 4.71 -7.78 -1.62
CA CYS A 71 3.41 -7.26 -1.15
C CYS A 71 2.79 -6.29 -2.16
N GLU A 72 3.61 -5.53 -2.90
CA GLU A 72 3.12 -4.68 -3.99
C GLU A 72 2.62 -5.51 -5.17
N GLU A 73 3.36 -6.57 -5.57
CA GLU A 73 2.93 -7.49 -6.63
C GLU A 73 1.61 -8.19 -6.29
N LEU A 74 1.46 -8.66 -5.04
CA LEU A 74 0.22 -9.29 -4.61
C LEU A 74 -0.96 -8.31 -4.66
N LEU A 75 -0.77 -7.08 -4.19
CA LEU A 75 -1.80 -6.04 -4.31
C LEU A 75 -2.12 -5.76 -5.79
N GLY A 76 -1.12 -5.71 -6.66
CA GLY A 76 -1.29 -5.55 -8.09
C GLY A 76 -2.16 -6.65 -8.71
N HIS A 77 -1.94 -7.92 -8.33
CA HIS A 77 -2.81 -9.02 -8.76
C HIS A 77 -4.24 -8.86 -8.26
N VAL A 78 -4.44 -8.49 -6.99
CA VAL A 78 -5.78 -8.26 -6.43
C VAL A 78 -6.51 -7.14 -7.17
N LEU A 79 -5.83 -6.01 -7.42
CA LEU A 79 -6.42 -4.87 -8.13
C LEU A 79 -6.67 -5.17 -9.61
N SER A 80 -5.89 -6.05 -10.23
CA SER A 80 -6.11 -6.49 -11.61
C SER A 80 -7.34 -7.39 -11.74
N GLU A 81 -7.60 -8.25 -10.75
CA GLU A 81 -8.79 -9.12 -10.73
C GLU A 81 -10.06 -8.39 -10.23
N SER A 82 -9.89 -7.33 -9.44
CA SER A 82 -10.97 -6.54 -8.84
C SER A 82 -10.67 -5.04 -8.96
N PRO A 83 -10.68 -4.48 -10.20
CA PRO A 83 -10.25 -3.10 -10.44
C PRO A 83 -11.11 -2.05 -9.73
N GLU A 84 -12.37 -2.37 -9.41
CA GLU A 84 -13.27 -1.51 -8.65
C GLU A 84 -12.77 -1.19 -7.23
N LEU A 85 -11.86 -1.99 -6.69
CA LEU A 85 -11.29 -1.76 -5.36
C LEU A 85 -10.31 -0.58 -5.34
N ARG A 86 -9.68 -0.27 -6.49
CA ARG A 86 -8.73 0.85 -6.57
C ARG A 86 -9.38 2.19 -6.22
N ASP A 87 -10.60 2.40 -6.68
CA ASP A 87 -11.34 3.65 -6.44
C ASP A 87 -11.88 3.77 -5.01
N GLN A 88 -11.83 2.70 -4.23
CA GLN A 88 -12.32 2.65 -2.85
C GLN A 88 -11.21 2.84 -1.81
N ILE A 89 -9.94 2.97 -2.24
CA ILE A 89 -8.80 3.09 -1.35
C ILE A 89 -8.00 4.36 -1.61
N VAL A 90 -7.34 4.84 -0.57
CA VAL A 90 -6.20 5.76 -0.66
C VAL A 90 -4.95 4.88 -0.62
N LEU A 91 -4.26 4.79 -1.75
CA LEU A 91 -3.10 3.91 -1.92
C LEU A 91 -1.83 4.62 -1.51
N ALA A 92 -1.19 4.11 -0.46
CA ALA A 92 0.10 4.57 0.01
C ALA A 92 1.17 3.50 -0.21
N THR A 93 2.38 3.92 -0.59
CA THR A 93 3.58 3.08 -0.56
C THR A 93 4.81 3.90 -0.21
N LYS A 94 5.95 3.25 -0.05
CA LYS A 94 7.19 3.85 0.45
C LYS A 94 8.38 3.30 -0.32
N GLY A 95 9.38 4.15 -0.52
CA GLY A 95 10.70 3.79 -1.03
C GLY A 95 11.81 4.36 -0.16
N GLY A 96 13.06 4.03 -0.51
CA GLY A 96 14.24 4.54 0.17
C GLY A 96 15.00 3.51 0.99
N ILE A 97 14.52 2.27 1.09
CA ILE A 97 15.30 1.14 1.62
C ILE A 97 15.88 0.37 0.43
N GLN A 98 17.20 0.41 0.28
CA GLN A 98 17.92 -0.20 -0.83
C GLN A 98 18.91 -1.27 -0.32
N PRO A 99 18.50 -2.54 -0.18
CA PRO A 99 19.43 -3.59 0.18
C PRO A 99 20.53 -3.80 -0.88
N PRO A 100 21.78 -4.10 -0.53
CA PRO A 100 22.37 -4.22 0.79
C PRO A 100 22.82 -2.89 1.42
N VAL A 101 22.81 -1.79 0.68
CA VAL A 101 22.99 -0.43 1.22
C VAL A 101 21.67 -0.04 1.86
N PRO A 102 21.62 0.25 3.18
CA PRO A 102 20.34 0.25 3.88
C PRO A 102 19.37 1.34 3.43
N TYR A 103 19.87 2.54 3.06
CA TYR A 103 19.00 3.67 2.72
C TYR A 103 19.55 4.45 1.52
N ASN A 104 18.64 4.95 0.70
CA ASN A 104 18.92 5.88 -0.39
C ASN A 104 17.71 6.77 -0.62
N SER A 105 17.80 8.03 -0.22
CA SER A 105 16.75 9.03 -0.41
C SER A 105 17.11 10.05 -1.51
N SER A 106 18.04 9.71 -2.41
CA SER A 106 18.32 10.54 -3.57
C SER A 106 17.09 10.65 -4.48
N SER A 107 16.93 11.80 -5.11
CA SER A 107 15.81 12.07 -6.03
C SER A 107 15.71 11.03 -7.15
N ASP A 108 16.84 10.66 -7.74
CA ASP A 108 16.86 9.69 -8.85
C ASP A 108 16.45 8.29 -8.39
N TYR A 109 16.94 7.85 -7.22
CA TYR A 109 16.54 6.56 -6.67
C TYR A 109 15.05 6.54 -6.32
N LEU A 110 14.54 7.54 -5.59
CA LEU A 110 13.14 7.60 -5.18
C LEU A 110 12.18 7.67 -6.38
N ARG A 111 12.57 8.38 -7.44
CA ARG A 111 11.79 8.41 -8.69
C ARG A 111 11.69 7.03 -9.33
N GLY A 112 12.81 6.36 -9.53
CA GLY A 112 12.84 5.00 -10.08
C GLY A 112 12.09 4.00 -9.19
N ALA A 113 12.27 4.05 -7.88
CA ALA A 113 11.55 3.20 -6.93
C ALA A 113 10.03 3.42 -6.98
N CYS A 114 9.58 4.66 -7.15
CA CYS A 114 8.17 5.00 -7.31
C CYS A 114 7.59 4.44 -8.63
N GLU A 115 8.33 4.58 -9.73
CA GLU A 115 7.96 4.03 -11.04
C GLU A 115 7.86 2.49 -10.99
N ASP A 116 8.81 1.83 -10.34
CA ASP A 116 8.79 0.38 -10.13
C ASP A 116 7.61 -0.06 -9.26
N SER A 117 7.25 0.71 -8.25
CA SER A 117 6.07 0.44 -7.41
C SER A 117 4.76 0.55 -8.20
N LEU A 118 4.63 1.55 -9.08
CA LEU A 118 3.49 1.68 -9.99
C LEU A 118 3.35 0.44 -10.89
N LEU A 119 4.47 -0.04 -11.44
CA LEU A 119 4.49 -1.23 -12.28
C LEU A 119 4.11 -2.50 -11.51
N ARG A 120 4.69 -2.72 -10.30
CA ARG A 120 4.38 -3.89 -9.49
C ARG A 120 2.91 -3.94 -9.07
N MET A 121 2.34 -2.81 -8.66
CA MET A 121 0.94 -2.72 -8.27
C MET A 121 -0.02 -2.62 -9.46
N ASN A 122 0.50 -2.49 -10.68
CA ASN A 122 -0.28 -2.31 -11.92
C ASN A 122 -1.31 -1.17 -11.80
N VAL A 123 -0.87 -0.01 -11.32
CA VAL A 123 -1.70 1.18 -11.15
C VAL A 123 -1.06 2.39 -11.82
N GLU A 124 -1.88 3.34 -12.25
CA GLU A 124 -1.42 4.58 -12.88
C GLU A 124 -1.08 5.66 -11.85
N LYS A 125 -1.56 5.51 -10.60
CA LYS A 125 -1.41 6.52 -9.55
C LYS A 125 -1.19 5.89 -8.18
N ILE A 126 -0.23 6.42 -7.43
CA ILE A 126 -0.07 6.27 -5.99
C ILE A 126 -0.56 7.58 -5.35
N ASP A 127 -1.44 7.47 -4.35
CA ASP A 127 -2.05 8.64 -3.72
C ASP A 127 -1.12 9.28 -2.69
N LEU A 128 -0.31 8.49 -1.98
CA LEU A 128 0.67 8.93 -1.01
C LEU A 128 1.98 8.14 -1.17
N TYR A 129 3.06 8.83 -1.58
CA TYR A 129 4.39 8.23 -1.62
C TYR A 129 5.25 8.74 -0.48
N GLN A 130 5.87 7.83 0.27
CA GLN A 130 6.59 8.14 1.51
C GLN A 130 8.07 7.76 1.42
N ILE A 131 8.93 8.51 2.10
CA ILE A 131 10.31 8.10 2.39
C ILE A 131 10.26 7.15 3.58
N HIS A 132 10.68 5.88 3.38
CA HIS A 132 10.50 4.82 4.36
C HIS A 132 11.36 5.00 5.61
N ARG A 133 12.58 5.49 5.44
CA ARG A 133 13.55 5.73 6.51
C ARG A 133 14.38 6.97 6.20
N PRO A 134 14.84 7.69 7.23
CA PRO A 134 15.76 8.79 7.00
C PRO A 134 17.09 8.25 6.47
N ASP A 135 17.65 8.94 5.48
CA ASP A 135 18.97 8.73 4.94
C ASP A 135 19.85 9.93 5.40
N MET A 136 20.89 9.68 6.22
CA MET A 136 21.74 10.70 6.84
C MET A 136 23.16 10.57 6.37
#